data_f1de769eb3facbca4eb607c8921a760b
#
_entry.id   f1de769eb3facbca4eb607c8921a760b
#
_cell.length_a   1.000
_cell.length_b   1.000
_cell.length_c   1.000
_cell.angle_alpha   90.00
_cell.angle_beta   90.00
_cell.angle_gamma   90.00
#
_symmetry.space_group_name_H-M   'P 1'
#
loop_
_entity.id
_entity.type
_entity.pdbx_description
1 polymer ?
#
loop_
_entity_poly.entity_id
_entity_poly.type
_entity_poly.pdbx_seq_one_letter_code
_entity_poly.pdbx_strand_id
1 'polypeptide(L)'
;MGIAVEVRGIVNRFGRQTVHRGIDMQVTDGEIFGIVGGSGSGKSVLLRTILGLQRPQQGSVLLQGRDITHMSNAELRAVKAGYGVTFQQGALYSSLTVLQNIQLPMIEHLSLTPRLLDELAMLKLRLVGLPADAARKFPAQLSGGMTKRAALARALV
;
A
#
# COMPACT_ATOMS: atom_id res chain seq x y z
N MET A 1 20.09 12.26 -2.67
CA MET A 1 18.71 11.78 -2.61
C MET A 1 18.66 10.48 -3.40
N GLY A 2 18.12 9.43 -2.82
CA GLY A 2 17.98 8.15 -3.50
C GLY A 2 16.71 8.13 -4.39
N ILE A 3 16.58 7.09 -5.22
CA ILE A 3 15.38 6.83 -6.00
C ILE A 3 14.54 5.81 -5.22
N ALA A 4 13.36 6.24 -4.76
CA ALA A 4 12.42 5.37 -4.05
C ALA A 4 11.71 4.39 -4.99
N VAL A 5 11.28 4.89 -6.14
CA VAL A 5 10.58 4.09 -7.17
C VAL A 5 11.15 4.42 -8.54
N GLU A 6 11.49 3.40 -9.31
CA GLU A 6 11.87 3.55 -10.72
C GLU A 6 11.09 2.55 -11.57
N VAL A 7 10.49 3.05 -12.63
CA VAL A 7 9.72 2.29 -13.62
C VAL A 7 10.39 2.47 -14.97
N ARG A 8 10.72 1.36 -15.64
CA ARG A 8 11.44 1.36 -16.90
C ARG A 8 10.66 0.57 -17.96
N GLY A 9 10.20 1.26 -19.01
CA GLY A 9 9.61 0.68 -20.19
C GLY A 9 8.38 -0.21 -19.93
N ILE A 10 7.55 0.10 -18.95
CA ILE A 10 6.43 -0.76 -18.55
C ILE A 10 5.39 -0.88 -19.66
N VAL A 11 5.13 -2.12 -20.08
CA VAL A 11 4.03 -2.49 -20.96
C VAL A 11 3.05 -3.37 -20.18
N ASN A 12 1.80 -2.91 -20.09
CA ASN A 12 0.70 -3.70 -19.53
C ASN A 12 -0.36 -3.94 -20.59
N ARG A 13 -0.71 -5.25 -20.79
CA ARG A 13 -1.70 -5.69 -21.76
C ARG A 13 -2.70 -6.65 -21.10
N PHE A 14 -3.97 -6.52 -21.47
CA PHE A 14 -5.06 -7.40 -21.06
C PHE A 14 -5.77 -7.91 -22.31
N GLY A 15 -5.55 -9.17 -22.66
CA GLY A 15 -6.01 -9.72 -23.92
C GLY A 15 -5.48 -8.90 -25.11
N ARG A 16 -6.38 -8.31 -25.89
CA ARG A 16 -6.03 -7.45 -27.04
C ARG A 16 -5.78 -5.99 -26.68
N GLN A 17 -6.15 -5.56 -25.48
CA GLN A 17 -6.02 -4.17 -25.06
C GLN A 17 -4.66 -3.90 -24.42
N THR A 18 -3.88 -2.99 -25.01
CA THR A 18 -2.66 -2.46 -24.39
C THR A 18 -3.01 -1.22 -23.60
N VAL A 19 -2.79 -1.24 -22.29
CA VAL A 19 -3.06 -0.15 -21.36
C VAL A 19 -1.85 0.77 -21.26
N HIS A 20 -0.66 0.21 -21.08
CA HIS A 20 0.61 0.96 -21.06
C HIS A 20 1.52 0.50 -22.20
N ARG A 21 2.22 1.45 -22.81
CA ARG A 21 3.04 1.21 -24.03
C ARG A 21 4.47 1.73 -23.83
N GLY A 22 5.12 1.32 -22.74
CA GLY A 22 6.47 1.77 -22.40
C GLY A 22 6.44 3.00 -21.48
N ILE A 23 5.99 2.83 -20.24
CA ILE A 23 6.00 3.89 -19.24
C ILE A 23 7.35 3.91 -18.55
N ASP A 24 7.95 5.10 -18.50
CA ASP A 24 9.13 5.40 -17.71
C ASP A 24 8.80 6.48 -16.68
N MET A 25 9.22 6.28 -15.44
CA MET A 25 9.08 7.28 -14.36
C MET A 25 10.04 7.00 -13.22
N GLN A 26 10.37 8.05 -12.48
CA GLN A 26 11.15 7.98 -11.25
C GLN A 26 10.49 8.81 -10.17
N VAL A 27 10.56 8.33 -8.93
CA VAL A 27 10.13 9.05 -7.72
C VAL A 27 11.32 9.04 -6.76
N THR A 28 11.71 10.20 -6.28
CA THR A 28 12.84 10.35 -5.36
C THR A 28 12.41 10.16 -3.89
N ASP A 29 13.36 9.90 -3.00
CA ASP A 29 13.08 9.81 -1.57
C ASP A 29 12.48 11.11 -1.04
N GLY A 30 11.39 11.01 -0.29
CA GLY A 30 10.68 12.15 0.31
C GLY A 30 9.79 12.93 -0.67
N GLU A 31 9.72 12.54 -1.93
CA GLU A 31 8.88 13.19 -2.94
C GLU A 31 7.40 12.81 -2.79
N ILE A 32 6.52 13.78 -2.99
CA ILE A 32 5.08 13.56 -3.19
C ILE A 32 4.80 13.56 -4.69
N PHE A 33 4.61 12.38 -5.26
CA PHE A 33 4.39 12.18 -6.68
C PHE A 33 2.92 11.91 -7.00
N GLY A 34 2.33 12.66 -7.94
CA GLY A 34 0.94 12.53 -8.35
C GLY A 34 0.77 11.89 -9.72
N ILE A 35 -0.02 10.82 -9.83
CA ILE A 35 -0.43 10.23 -11.12
C ILE A 35 -1.85 10.71 -11.44
N VAL A 36 -1.98 11.55 -12.45
CA VAL A 36 -3.26 12.13 -12.88
C VAL A 36 -3.68 11.61 -14.26
N GLY A 37 -4.97 11.62 -14.54
CA GLY A 37 -5.52 11.18 -15.84
C GLY A 37 -7.01 10.82 -15.73
N GLY A 38 -7.68 10.70 -16.86
CA GLY A 38 -9.09 10.33 -16.95
C GLY A 38 -9.42 8.93 -16.41
N SER A 39 -10.71 8.64 -16.26
CA SER A 39 -11.15 7.27 -15.91
C SER A 39 -10.73 6.30 -17.03
N GLY A 40 -10.25 5.11 -16.64
CA GLY A 40 -9.77 4.10 -17.60
C GLY A 40 -8.36 4.31 -18.16
N SER A 41 -7.66 5.41 -17.83
CA SER A 41 -6.31 5.67 -18.34
C SER A 41 -5.21 4.74 -17.83
N GLY A 42 -5.54 3.77 -16.94
CA GLY A 42 -4.58 2.78 -16.45
C GLY A 42 -3.89 3.13 -15.12
N LYS A 43 -4.18 4.26 -14.46
CA LYS A 43 -3.53 4.66 -13.20
C LYS A 43 -3.49 3.55 -12.15
N SER A 44 -4.61 2.87 -11.93
CA SER A 44 -4.69 1.77 -10.97
C SER A 44 -3.91 0.53 -11.41
N VAL A 45 -3.78 0.31 -12.72
CA VAL A 45 -2.96 -0.75 -13.29
C VAL A 45 -1.49 -0.45 -13.05
N LEU A 46 -1.06 0.79 -13.32
CA LEU A 46 0.32 1.22 -13.07
C LEU A 46 0.67 1.10 -11.59
N LEU A 47 -0.19 1.60 -10.70
CA LEU A 47 0.02 1.50 -9.26
C LEU A 47 0.14 0.04 -8.80
N ARG A 48 -0.75 -0.86 -9.27
CA ARG A 48 -0.66 -2.29 -8.96
C ARG A 48 0.63 -2.92 -9.46
N THR A 49 1.13 -2.47 -10.62
CA THR A 49 2.40 -2.94 -11.18
C THR A 49 3.57 -2.48 -10.30
N ILE A 50 3.59 -1.21 -9.90
CA ILE A 50 4.60 -0.64 -8.99
C ILE A 50 4.62 -1.37 -7.64
N LEU A 51 3.44 -1.72 -7.11
CA LEU A 51 3.30 -2.42 -5.83
C LEU A 51 3.56 -3.94 -5.93
N GLY A 52 3.96 -4.46 -7.10
CA GLY A 52 4.18 -5.90 -7.29
C GLY A 52 2.91 -6.75 -7.10
N LEU A 53 1.72 -6.14 -7.28
CA LEU A 53 0.43 -6.83 -7.25
C LEU A 53 0.04 -7.37 -8.63
N GLN A 54 0.73 -6.90 -9.67
CA GLN A 54 0.54 -7.30 -11.05
C GLN A 54 1.89 -7.26 -11.77
N ARG A 55 2.17 -8.30 -12.55
CA ARG A 55 3.38 -8.33 -13.37
C ARG A 55 3.13 -7.67 -14.72
N PRO A 56 4.03 -6.79 -15.19
CA PRO A 56 3.97 -6.24 -16.54
C PRO A 56 4.37 -7.30 -17.56
N GLN A 57 3.99 -7.10 -18.82
CA GLN A 57 4.46 -7.95 -19.92
C GLN A 57 5.88 -7.60 -20.37
N GLN A 58 6.28 -6.33 -20.20
CA GLN A 58 7.63 -5.85 -20.49
C GLN A 58 8.00 -4.74 -19.53
N GLY A 59 9.29 -4.48 -19.41
CA GLY A 59 9.84 -3.47 -18.55
C GLY A 59 10.12 -3.96 -17.14
N SER A 60 10.59 -3.08 -16.29
CA SER A 60 10.96 -3.39 -14.91
C SER A 60 10.50 -2.33 -13.93
N VAL A 61 10.31 -2.75 -12.68
CA VAL A 61 10.02 -1.86 -11.54
C VAL A 61 11.08 -2.08 -10.48
N LEU A 62 11.73 -1.01 -10.08
CA LEU A 62 12.69 -1.03 -8.98
C LEU A 62 12.10 -0.25 -7.80
N LEU A 63 12.12 -0.85 -6.61
CA LEU A 63 11.81 -0.21 -5.34
C LEU A 63 13.09 -0.12 -4.52
N GLN A 64 13.50 1.10 -4.18
CA GLN A 64 14.77 1.37 -3.49
C GLN A 64 15.96 0.63 -4.13
N GLY A 65 16.06 0.68 -5.46
CA GLY A 65 17.10 0.03 -6.26
C GLY A 65 16.95 -1.49 -6.45
N ARG A 66 15.95 -2.13 -5.84
CA ARG A 66 15.71 -3.58 -5.97
C ARG A 66 14.68 -3.85 -7.06
N ASP A 67 15.04 -4.55 -8.12
CA ASP A 67 14.11 -4.96 -9.17
C ASP A 67 13.13 -6.02 -8.63
N ILE A 68 11.84 -5.65 -8.57
CA ILE A 68 10.77 -6.50 -8.04
C ILE A 68 10.04 -7.29 -9.15
N THR A 69 10.35 -7.05 -10.41
CA THR A 69 9.57 -7.52 -11.56
C THR A 69 9.50 -9.05 -11.63
N HIS A 70 10.62 -9.70 -11.32
CA HIS A 70 10.76 -11.17 -11.43
C HIS A 70 10.90 -11.86 -10.07
N MET A 71 10.78 -11.13 -8.95
CA MET A 71 10.87 -11.70 -7.61
C MET A 71 9.81 -12.78 -7.38
N SER A 72 10.18 -13.80 -6.61
CA SER A 72 9.25 -14.77 -6.06
C SER A 72 8.31 -14.11 -5.05
N ASN A 73 7.20 -14.77 -4.72
CA ASN A 73 6.26 -14.26 -3.70
C ASN A 73 6.91 -14.13 -2.31
N ALA A 74 7.93 -14.94 -2.00
CA ALA A 74 8.66 -14.86 -0.73
C ALA A 74 9.54 -13.60 -0.69
N GLU A 75 10.29 -13.33 -1.75
CA GLU A 75 11.11 -12.12 -1.87
C GLU A 75 10.26 -10.85 -1.88
N LEU A 76 9.14 -10.85 -2.63
CA LEU A 76 8.18 -9.74 -2.64
C LEU A 76 7.60 -9.45 -1.26
N ARG A 77 7.35 -10.46 -0.40
CA ARG A 77 6.88 -10.23 0.97
C ARG A 77 7.88 -9.39 1.77
N ALA A 78 9.17 -9.70 1.67
CA ALA A 78 10.21 -8.94 2.36
C ALA A 78 10.29 -7.48 1.87
N VAL A 79 10.08 -7.24 0.57
CA VAL A 79 10.04 -5.87 0.02
C VAL A 79 8.77 -5.14 0.48
N LYS A 80 7.62 -5.82 0.48
CA LYS A 80 6.32 -5.25 0.88
C LYS A 80 6.26 -4.82 2.34
N ALA A 81 7.07 -5.40 3.21
CA ALA A 81 7.21 -4.93 4.58
C ALA A 81 7.81 -3.51 4.69
N GLY A 82 8.43 -2.99 3.63
CA GLY A 82 9.04 -1.66 3.60
C GLY A 82 8.13 -0.52 3.12
N TYR A 83 6.87 -0.78 2.76
CA TYR A 83 5.93 0.26 2.33
C TYR A 83 4.49 -0.03 2.71
N GLY A 84 3.74 1.03 3.03
CA GLY A 84 2.31 0.96 3.30
C GLY A 84 1.46 1.32 2.08
N VAL A 85 0.29 0.69 1.95
CA VAL A 85 -0.66 0.95 0.87
C VAL A 85 -2.02 1.32 1.43
N THR A 86 -2.60 2.40 0.91
CA THR A 86 -3.99 2.75 1.15
C THR A 86 -4.82 2.57 -0.12
N PHE A 87 -5.99 1.96 0.01
CA PHE A 87 -6.94 1.79 -1.09
C PHE A 87 -8.06 2.82 -1.00
N GLN A 88 -8.69 3.14 -2.11
CA GLN A 88 -9.73 4.17 -2.21
C GLN A 88 -10.88 4.00 -1.20
N GLN A 89 -11.27 2.76 -0.90
CA GLN A 89 -12.32 2.43 0.07
C GLN A 89 -11.74 1.94 1.42
N GLY A 90 -10.43 2.16 1.67
CA GLY A 90 -9.74 1.74 2.90
C GLY A 90 -9.37 0.27 2.94
N ALA A 91 -10.13 -0.62 2.31
CA ALA A 91 -9.91 -2.08 2.31
C ALA A 91 -9.64 -2.66 3.71
N LEU A 92 -10.39 -2.23 4.71
CA LEU A 92 -10.33 -2.79 6.06
C LEU A 92 -11.04 -4.15 6.08
N TYR A 93 -10.52 -5.07 6.88
CA TYR A 93 -11.19 -6.35 7.14
C TYR A 93 -12.45 -6.11 7.97
N SER A 94 -13.61 -6.43 7.42
CA SER A 94 -14.92 -6.14 8.02
C SER A 94 -15.18 -6.90 9.32
N SER A 95 -14.57 -8.07 9.48
CA SER A 95 -14.66 -8.92 10.67
C SER A 95 -13.71 -8.53 11.81
N LEU A 96 -12.82 -7.57 11.58
CA LEU A 96 -11.85 -7.10 12.57
C LEU A 96 -12.22 -5.70 13.04
N THR A 97 -11.95 -5.39 14.31
CA THR A 97 -12.04 -4.03 14.83
C THR A 97 -11.00 -3.12 14.15
N VAL A 98 -11.13 -1.80 14.32
CA VAL A 98 -10.13 -0.83 13.83
C VAL A 98 -8.75 -1.14 14.41
N LEU A 99 -8.67 -1.41 15.72
CA LEU A 99 -7.40 -1.74 16.38
C LEU A 99 -6.78 -2.99 15.76
N GLN A 100 -7.56 -4.06 15.60
CA GLN A 100 -7.10 -5.30 14.99
C GLN A 100 -6.67 -5.12 13.53
N ASN A 101 -7.36 -4.27 12.76
CA ASN A 101 -6.93 -3.91 11.40
C ASN A 101 -5.56 -3.24 11.39
N ILE A 102 -5.27 -2.34 12.34
CA ILE A 102 -3.98 -1.66 12.46
C ILE A 102 -2.89 -2.64 12.92
N GLN A 103 -3.22 -3.57 13.81
CA GLN A 103 -2.30 -4.58 14.33
C GLN A 103 -1.87 -5.62 13.30
N LEU A 104 -2.71 -5.89 12.31
CA LEU A 104 -2.51 -7.02 11.38
C LEU A 104 -1.14 -7.02 10.70
N PRO A 105 -0.65 -5.92 10.10
CA PRO A 105 0.69 -5.89 9.51
C PRO A 105 1.81 -6.07 10.54
N MET A 106 1.62 -5.58 11.78
CA MET A 106 2.59 -5.79 12.85
C MET A 106 2.70 -7.28 13.23
N ILE A 107 1.55 -7.97 13.32
CA ILE A 107 1.50 -9.41 13.61
C ILE A 107 2.17 -10.21 12.48
N GLU A 108 1.98 -9.78 11.22
CA GLU A 108 2.51 -10.47 10.06
C GLU A 108 4.03 -10.33 9.92
N HIS A 109 4.58 -9.16 10.30
CA HIS A 109 5.98 -8.82 10.04
C HIS A 109 6.86 -8.68 11.28
N LEU A 110 6.28 -8.53 12.46
CA LEU A 110 7.01 -8.24 13.70
C LEU A 110 6.65 -9.25 14.80
N SER A 111 7.65 -9.64 15.58
CA SER A 111 7.46 -10.48 16.79
C SER A 111 7.31 -9.57 18.01
N LEU A 112 6.12 -9.05 18.25
CA LEU A 112 5.83 -8.13 19.35
C LEU A 112 5.06 -8.84 20.49
N THR A 113 5.26 -8.36 21.73
CA THR A 113 4.38 -8.77 22.83
C THR A 113 2.98 -8.17 22.64
N PRO A 114 1.90 -8.82 23.14
CA PRO A 114 0.54 -8.32 23.01
C PRO A 114 0.38 -6.88 23.52
N ARG A 115 1.02 -6.54 24.63
CA ARG A 115 1.00 -5.20 25.21
C ARG A 115 1.60 -4.16 24.25
N LEU A 116 2.79 -4.43 23.70
CA LEU A 116 3.47 -3.51 22.79
C LEU A 116 2.69 -3.35 21.47
N LEU A 117 2.08 -4.43 20.99
CA LEU A 117 1.21 -4.43 19.82
C LEU A 117 0.01 -3.47 20.01
N ASP A 118 -0.66 -3.55 21.18
CA ASP A 118 -1.77 -2.66 21.53
C ASP A 118 -1.31 -1.19 21.63
N GLU A 119 -0.20 -0.94 22.32
CA GLU A 119 0.34 0.42 22.53
C GLU A 119 0.71 1.07 21.17
N LEU A 120 1.40 0.35 20.29
CA LEU A 120 1.78 0.84 18.97
C LEU A 120 0.56 1.08 18.07
N ALA A 121 -0.41 0.16 18.06
CA ALA A 121 -1.62 0.33 17.27
C ALA A 121 -2.44 1.54 17.75
N MET A 122 -2.55 1.75 19.07
CA MET A 122 -3.20 2.93 19.64
C MET A 122 -2.45 4.22 19.30
N LEU A 123 -1.12 4.19 19.27
CA LEU A 123 -0.31 5.33 18.83
C LEU A 123 -0.63 5.67 17.36
N LYS A 124 -0.61 4.68 16.45
CA LYS A 124 -0.94 4.89 15.03
C LYS A 124 -2.36 5.42 14.83
N LEU A 125 -3.32 4.89 15.60
CA LEU A 125 -4.71 5.37 15.60
C LEU A 125 -4.81 6.85 15.96
N ARG A 126 -4.09 7.30 17.01
CA ARG A 126 -4.05 8.70 17.44
C ARG A 126 -3.34 9.60 16.42
N LEU A 127 -2.24 9.15 15.81
CA LEU A 127 -1.49 9.90 14.80
C LEU A 127 -2.36 10.31 13.60
N VAL A 128 -3.35 9.50 13.24
CA VAL A 128 -4.29 9.84 12.16
C VAL A 128 -5.52 10.61 12.65
N GLY A 129 -5.55 11.05 13.90
CA GLY A 129 -6.62 11.84 14.49
C GLY A 129 -7.92 11.06 14.72
N LEU A 130 -7.86 9.75 14.94
CA LEU A 130 -9.01 8.97 15.37
C LEU A 130 -9.14 8.99 16.91
N PRO A 131 -10.37 9.11 17.44
CA PRO A 131 -10.58 9.05 18.89
C PRO A 131 -10.38 7.62 19.42
N ALA A 132 -10.01 7.48 20.68
CA ALA A 132 -9.64 6.18 21.27
C ALA A 132 -10.80 5.15 21.23
N ASP A 133 -12.05 5.59 21.33
CA ASP A 133 -13.22 4.72 21.25
C ASP A 133 -13.38 4.07 19.86
N ALA A 134 -12.80 4.68 18.80
CA ALA A 134 -12.80 4.10 17.47
C ALA A 134 -12.03 2.77 17.40
N ALA A 135 -11.09 2.53 18.31
CA ALA A 135 -10.30 1.30 18.36
C ALA A 135 -11.16 0.02 18.42
N ARG A 136 -12.28 0.09 19.13
CA ARG A 136 -13.20 -1.04 19.35
C ARG A 136 -14.30 -1.16 18.29
N LYS A 137 -14.45 -0.17 17.41
CA LYS A 137 -15.46 -0.17 16.34
C LYS A 137 -15.05 -1.09 15.20
N PHE A 138 -16.06 -1.66 14.55
CA PHE A 138 -15.88 -2.37 13.28
C PHE A 138 -15.98 -1.39 12.11
N PRO A 139 -15.41 -1.71 10.93
CA PRO A 139 -15.45 -0.83 9.76
C PRO A 139 -16.86 -0.33 9.39
N ALA A 140 -17.89 -1.16 9.53
CA ALA A 140 -19.27 -0.78 9.27
C ALA A 140 -19.83 0.32 10.20
N GLN A 141 -19.18 0.58 11.32
CA GLN A 141 -19.58 1.59 12.31
C GLN A 141 -18.83 2.92 12.11
N LEU A 142 -17.99 3.01 11.08
CA LEU A 142 -17.18 4.18 10.80
C LEU A 142 -17.82 5.07 9.73
N SER A 143 -17.61 6.39 9.84
CA SER A 143 -17.84 7.28 8.70
C SER A 143 -16.79 7.04 7.61
N GLY A 144 -17.06 7.44 6.36
CA GLY A 144 -16.11 7.31 5.27
C GLY A 144 -14.74 7.98 5.54
N GLY A 145 -14.75 9.12 6.24
CA GLY A 145 -13.51 9.79 6.66
C GLY A 145 -12.76 8.99 7.73
N MET A 146 -13.45 8.39 8.70
CA MET A 146 -12.83 7.53 9.71
C MET A 146 -12.25 6.26 9.08
N THR A 147 -12.96 5.65 8.12
CA THR A 147 -12.47 4.47 7.38
C THR A 147 -11.14 4.76 6.67
N LYS A 148 -11.05 5.90 5.98
CA LYS A 148 -9.81 6.33 5.30
C LYS A 148 -8.66 6.56 6.28
N ARG A 149 -8.94 7.20 7.43
CA ARG A 149 -7.94 7.41 8.48
C ARG A 149 -7.49 6.11 9.13
N ALA A 150 -8.41 5.18 9.39
CA ALA A 150 -8.05 3.85 9.90
C ALA A 150 -7.17 3.06 8.90
N ALA A 151 -7.48 3.13 7.60
CA ALA A 151 -6.65 2.55 6.56
C ALA A 151 -5.25 3.18 6.48
N LEU A 152 -5.16 4.51 6.67
CA LEU A 152 -3.88 5.21 6.77
C LEU A 152 -3.09 4.75 8.02
N ALA A 153 -3.74 4.65 9.19
CA ALA A 153 -3.09 4.14 10.41
C ALA A 153 -2.49 2.76 10.20
N ARG A 154 -3.21 1.86 9.50
CA ARG A 154 -2.71 0.52 9.14
C ARG A 154 -1.51 0.58 8.19
N ALA A 155 -1.49 1.52 7.25
CA ALA A 155 -0.40 1.67 6.28
C ALA A 155 0.87 2.31 6.87
N LEU A 156 0.76 2.96 8.03
CA LEU A 156 1.88 3.62 8.73
C LEU A 156 2.60 2.70 9.73
N VAL A 157 2.28 1.42 9.73
CA VAL A 157 2.84 0.41 10.64
C VAL A 157 4.25 -0.03 10.26
#